data_7528afe99a5f1c7151520de29eb24ec1
#
_entry.id   7528afe99a5f1c7151520de29eb24ec1
#
_cell.length_a   1.000
_cell.length_b   1.000
_cell.length_c   1.000
_cell.angle_alpha   90.00
_cell.angle_beta   90.00
_cell.angle_gamma   90.00
#
_symmetry.space_group_name_H-M   'P 1'
#
loop_
_entity.id
_entity.type
_entity.pdbx_description
1 polymer ?
#
loop_
_entity_poly.entity_id
_entity_poly.type
_entity_poly.pdbx_seq_one_letter_code
_entity_poly.pdbx_strand_id
1 'polypeptide(L)'
;MLLAIDVRNTHTVVGLITGSGDHAKVAQHWRIRTETEVTSDELALTLDGLIGDDSERLTGAAGLSTVPSVLHEVREMLDQYWPSVPHVLIEPGVRTGIPLLVDNPKEVGADRIVNCLAAFHKYGKAAIVVDFGSSICVDVVSAKGEFLGGAIAPGVQVSSDAAAARSAALRRIELTRPRSVVGKNTVECMQAGAVFGFAGLVDGLVSRIRADIDGFGGEDVAVVATGHTAPLLLPDLHTVADYDRHLTLDGLRLVFERNRDSQRGRLKQAR
;
A
#
# COMPACT_ATOMS: atom_id res chain seq x y z
N MET A 1 -7.60 15.80 -12.75
CA MET A 1 -6.67 15.11 -11.85
C MET A 1 -7.42 14.07 -11.04
N LEU A 2 -6.80 12.95 -10.69
CA LEU A 2 -7.36 11.93 -9.81
C LEU A 2 -6.77 12.07 -8.40
N LEU A 3 -7.64 12.17 -7.40
CA LEU A 3 -7.28 12.08 -6.00
C LEU A 3 -7.22 10.59 -5.59
N ALA A 4 -6.10 10.11 -5.11
CA ALA A 4 -5.92 8.77 -4.58
C ALA A 4 -5.66 8.82 -3.07
N ILE A 5 -6.41 8.03 -2.29
CA ILE A 5 -6.37 8.04 -0.83
C ILE A 5 -6.15 6.60 -0.33
N ASP A 6 -4.97 6.34 0.24
CA ASP A 6 -4.60 5.05 0.85
C ASP A 6 -4.55 5.21 2.38
N VAL A 7 -5.62 4.79 3.06
CA VAL A 7 -5.72 4.85 4.52
C VAL A 7 -5.21 3.53 5.12
N ARG A 8 -4.09 3.60 5.83
CA ARG A 8 -3.51 2.47 6.57
C ARG A 8 -3.66 2.68 8.07
N ASN A 9 -3.34 1.67 8.88
CA ASN A 9 -3.48 1.72 10.34
C ASN A 9 -2.70 2.87 11.01
N THR A 10 -1.57 3.27 10.47
CA THR A 10 -0.68 4.28 11.07
C THR A 10 -0.57 5.57 10.27
N HIS A 11 -0.64 5.48 8.96
CA HIS A 11 -0.48 6.61 8.07
C HIS A 11 -1.46 6.51 6.90
N THR A 12 -1.96 7.66 6.49
CA THR A 12 -2.72 7.85 5.25
C THR A 12 -1.82 8.48 4.21
N VAL A 13 -1.77 7.89 3.03
CA VAL A 13 -1.07 8.44 1.87
C VAL A 13 -2.09 9.02 0.91
N VAL A 14 -1.90 10.28 0.57
CA VAL A 14 -2.73 11.02 -0.39
C VAL A 14 -1.90 11.31 -1.62
N GLY A 15 -2.43 11.09 -2.80
CA GLY A 15 -1.74 11.37 -4.06
C GLY A 15 -2.62 12.09 -5.06
N LEU A 16 -2.04 13.01 -5.81
CA LEU A 16 -2.63 13.62 -7.00
C LEU A 16 -2.00 13.01 -8.24
N ILE A 17 -2.85 12.39 -9.07
CA ILE A 17 -2.42 11.71 -10.29
C ILE A 17 -2.91 12.50 -11.50
N THR A 18 -1.97 12.81 -12.40
CA THR A 18 -2.24 13.48 -13.67
C THR A 18 -2.05 12.51 -14.83
N GLY A 19 -2.71 12.78 -15.95
CA GLY A 19 -2.70 11.87 -17.10
C GLY A 19 -3.70 10.73 -16.93
N SER A 20 -3.62 9.74 -17.82
CA SER A 20 -4.42 8.52 -17.81
C SER A 20 -3.68 7.41 -18.54
N GLY A 21 -4.04 6.14 -18.27
CA GLY A 21 -3.37 4.98 -18.87
C GLY A 21 -1.85 5.02 -18.61
N ASP A 22 -1.04 4.72 -19.61
CA ASP A 22 0.43 4.66 -19.52
C ASP A 22 1.10 6.03 -19.34
N HIS A 23 0.37 7.13 -19.52
CA HIS A 23 0.87 8.49 -19.30
C HIS A 23 0.50 9.03 -17.92
N ALA A 24 -0.16 8.24 -17.09
CA ALA A 24 -0.49 8.63 -15.74
C ALA A 24 0.78 8.72 -14.86
N LYS A 25 0.82 9.75 -14.01
CA LYS A 25 1.92 9.90 -13.04
C LYS A 25 1.42 10.56 -11.77
N VAL A 26 1.97 10.16 -10.65
CA VAL A 26 1.78 10.84 -9.37
C VAL A 26 2.53 12.16 -9.42
N ALA A 27 1.77 13.25 -9.51
CA ALA A 27 2.32 14.61 -9.59
C ALA A 27 2.75 15.12 -8.20
N GLN A 28 1.94 14.84 -7.19
CA GLN A 28 2.20 15.20 -5.79
C GLN A 28 1.70 14.07 -4.89
N HIS A 29 2.32 13.92 -3.73
CA HIS A 29 1.83 13.02 -2.69
C HIS A 29 2.20 13.53 -1.30
N TRP A 30 1.37 13.20 -0.33
CA TRP A 30 1.56 13.52 1.08
C TRP A 30 1.35 12.28 1.93
N ARG A 31 1.97 12.25 3.07
CA ARG A 31 1.77 11.22 4.09
C ARG A 31 1.42 11.91 5.40
N ILE A 32 0.23 11.66 5.88
CA ILE A 32 -0.27 12.15 7.16
C ILE A 32 -0.46 10.98 8.11
N ARG A 33 -0.59 11.26 9.40
CA ARG A 33 -0.94 10.24 10.38
C ARG A 33 -2.41 9.85 10.20
N THR A 34 -2.73 8.57 10.37
CA THR A 34 -4.11 8.12 10.42
C THR A 34 -4.65 8.31 11.84
N GLU A 35 -5.70 9.11 11.96
CA GLU A 35 -6.48 9.26 13.20
C GLU A 35 -7.76 8.43 13.04
N THR A 36 -7.97 7.46 13.93
CA THR A 36 -9.08 6.50 13.81
C THR A 36 -10.44 7.10 14.17
N GLU A 37 -10.44 8.23 14.87
CA GLU A 37 -11.63 8.98 15.29
C GLU A 37 -11.79 10.30 14.51
N VAL A 38 -11.08 10.46 13.39
CA VAL A 38 -11.18 11.64 12.52
C VAL A 38 -12.59 11.73 11.92
N THR A 39 -13.10 12.94 11.82
CA THR A 39 -14.40 13.22 11.17
C THR A 39 -14.21 13.58 9.69
N SER A 40 -15.30 13.49 8.92
CA SER A 40 -15.32 13.90 7.51
C SER A 40 -14.91 15.36 7.31
N ASP A 41 -15.30 16.24 8.24
CA ASP A 41 -14.96 17.67 8.20
C ASP A 41 -13.45 17.91 8.43
N GLU A 42 -12.84 17.22 9.40
CA GLU A 42 -11.39 17.28 9.65
C GLU A 42 -10.58 16.73 8.48
N LEU A 43 -11.05 15.64 7.86
CA LEU A 43 -10.45 15.10 6.65
C LEU A 43 -10.53 16.10 5.50
N ALA A 44 -11.69 16.75 5.30
CA ALA A 44 -11.88 17.73 4.26
C ALA A 44 -10.92 18.94 4.44
N LEU A 45 -10.84 19.49 5.64
CA LEU A 45 -9.90 20.58 5.97
C LEU A 45 -8.44 20.18 5.71
N THR A 46 -8.09 18.96 6.10
CA THR A 46 -6.72 18.44 5.91
C THR A 46 -6.40 18.29 4.44
N LEU A 47 -7.30 17.65 3.67
CA LEU A 47 -7.08 17.42 2.25
C LEU A 47 -7.10 18.71 1.44
N ASP A 48 -8.03 19.61 1.71
CA ASP A 48 -8.10 20.92 1.04
C ASP A 48 -6.82 21.74 1.29
N GLY A 49 -6.33 21.74 2.53
CA GLY A 49 -5.07 22.37 2.88
C GLY A 49 -3.83 21.78 2.19
N LEU A 50 -3.83 20.47 1.90
CA LEU A 50 -2.74 19.80 1.20
C LEU A 50 -2.81 19.98 -0.32
N ILE A 51 -4.02 19.90 -0.87
CA ILE A 51 -4.27 19.95 -2.31
C ILE A 51 -4.28 21.40 -2.84
N GLY A 52 -4.81 22.32 -2.04
CA GLY A 52 -4.92 23.72 -2.41
C GLY A 52 -5.77 23.95 -3.66
N ASP A 53 -5.34 24.83 -4.55
CA ASP A 53 -6.06 25.19 -5.79
C ASP A 53 -6.29 24.01 -6.75
N ASP A 54 -5.57 22.90 -6.59
CA ASP A 54 -5.78 21.69 -7.40
C ASP A 54 -7.09 20.96 -7.03
N SER A 55 -7.75 21.32 -5.91
CA SER A 55 -9.05 20.78 -5.52
C SER A 55 -10.14 21.02 -6.57
N GLU A 56 -10.14 22.20 -7.21
CA GLU A 56 -11.08 22.55 -8.29
C GLU A 56 -10.83 21.75 -9.59
N ARG A 57 -9.65 21.15 -9.73
CA ARG A 57 -9.22 20.39 -10.92
C ARG A 57 -9.44 18.91 -10.79
N LEU A 58 -10.05 18.45 -9.69
CA LEU A 58 -10.34 17.04 -9.47
C LEU A 58 -11.41 16.56 -10.46
N THR A 59 -11.10 15.46 -11.15
CA THR A 59 -12.00 14.80 -12.09
C THR A 59 -12.41 13.41 -11.63
N GLY A 60 -11.93 12.98 -10.48
CA GLY A 60 -12.24 11.72 -9.85
C GLY A 60 -11.49 11.53 -8.53
N ALA A 61 -11.97 10.60 -7.72
CA ALA A 61 -11.28 10.16 -6.53
C ALA A 61 -11.32 8.63 -6.40
N ALA A 62 -10.26 8.04 -5.88
CA ALA A 62 -10.20 6.62 -5.55
C ALA A 62 -9.62 6.45 -4.16
N GLY A 63 -10.19 5.56 -3.36
CA GLY A 63 -9.71 5.36 -2.00
C GLY A 63 -9.84 3.92 -1.54
N LEU A 64 -9.00 3.56 -0.59
CA LEU A 64 -9.12 2.35 0.21
C LEU A 64 -8.83 2.68 1.67
N SER A 65 -9.29 1.82 2.56
CA SER A 65 -8.92 1.89 3.96
C SER A 65 -8.79 0.50 4.58
N THR A 66 -7.75 0.31 5.38
CA THR A 66 -7.65 -0.83 6.30
C THR A 66 -8.30 -0.54 7.65
N VAL A 67 -8.86 0.68 7.83
CA VAL A 67 -9.57 1.14 9.04
C VAL A 67 -11.01 1.45 8.66
N PRO A 68 -11.99 0.57 8.98
CA PRO A 68 -13.37 0.71 8.51
C PRO A 68 -14.07 2.03 8.92
N SER A 69 -13.79 2.53 10.15
CA SER A 69 -14.34 3.81 10.60
C SER A 69 -13.90 4.97 9.71
N VAL A 70 -12.61 5.04 9.38
CA VAL A 70 -12.06 6.10 8.51
C VAL A 70 -12.55 5.98 7.06
N LEU A 71 -12.84 4.76 6.58
CA LEU A 71 -13.42 4.60 5.24
C LEU A 71 -14.82 5.24 5.13
N HIS A 72 -15.61 5.14 6.20
CA HIS A 72 -16.90 5.82 6.29
C HIS A 72 -16.73 7.33 6.18
N GLU A 73 -15.83 7.90 6.97
CA GLU A 73 -15.56 9.33 6.97
C GLU A 73 -14.99 9.85 5.64
N VAL A 74 -14.14 9.05 4.96
CA VAL A 74 -13.67 9.39 3.60
C VAL A 74 -14.86 9.45 2.61
N ARG A 75 -15.85 8.56 2.75
CA ARG A 75 -17.04 8.59 1.89
C ARG A 75 -17.86 9.85 2.15
N GLU A 76 -18.22 10.11 3.41
CA GLU A 76 -18.98 11.29 3.81
C GLU A 76 -18.29 12.58 3.37
N MET A 77 -16.98 12.66 3.54
CA MET A 77 -16.16 13.77 3.08
C MET A 77 -16.27 13.99 1.57
N LEU A 78 -16.14 12.94 0.76
CA LEU A 78 -16.23 13.05 -0.71
C LEU A 78 -17.65 13.43 -1.15
N ASP A 79 -18.67 12.89 -0.52
CA ASP A 79 -20.08 13.20 -0.84
C ASP A 79 -20.45 14.63 -0.46
N GLN A 80 -19.95 15.15 0.66
CA GLN A 80 -20.28 16.47 1.17
C GLN A 80 -19.47 17.59 0.51
N TYR A 81 -18.15 17.42 0.39
CA TYR A 81 -17.26 18.50 -0.04
C TYR A 81 -16.89 18.46 -1.53
N TRP A 82 -16.96 17.27 -2.15
CA TRP A 82 -16.71 17.09 -3.59
C TRP A 82 -17.85 16.32 -4.29
N PRO A 83 -19.12 16.73 -4.14
CA PRO A 83 -20.28 15.96 -4.63
C PRO A 83 -20.34 15.80 -6.16
N SER A 84 -19.62 16.65 -6.89
CA SER A 84 -19.53 16.56 -8.35
C SER A 84 -18.37 15.65 -8.82
N VAL A 85 -17.50 15.21 -7.92
CA VAL A 85 -16.34 14.37 -8.23
C VAL A 85 -16.72 12.90 -8.13
N PRO A 86 -16.76 12.15 -9.26
CA PRO A 86 -17.03 10.72 -9.20
C PRO A 86 -15.96 10.00 -8.42
N HIS A 87 -16.34 9.14 -7.48
CA HIS A 87 -15.38 8.44 -6.66
C HIS A 87 -15.61 6.94 -6.57
N VAL A 88 -14.55 6.19 -6.31
CA VAL A 88 -14.55 4.73 -6.09
C VAL A 88 -13.80 4.43 -4.81
N LEU A 89 -14.50 3.94 -3.79
CA LEU A 89 -13.92 3.39 -2.58
C LEU A 89 -13.86 1.86 -2.71
N ILE A 90 -12.69 1.27 -2.46
CA ILE A 90 -12.49 -0.16 -2.66
C ILE A 90 -13.08 -0.91 -1.48
N GLU A 91 -14.19 -1.57 -1.75
CA GLU A 91 -14.97 -2.39 -0.84
C GLU A 91 -15.39 -3.70 -1.53
N PRO A 92 -15.91 -4.68 -0.79
CA PRO A 92 -16.48 -5.88 -1.40
C PRO A 92 -17.52 -5.54 -2.46
N GLY A 93 -17.35 -6.08 -3.68
CA GLY A 93 -18.23 -5.83 -4.83
C GLY A 93 -17.70 -4.81 -5.83
N VAL A 94 -16.65 -4.05 -5.52
CA VAL A 94 -15.96 -3.20 -6.49
C VAL A 94 -15.16 -4.06 -7.47
N ARG A 95 -15.24 -3.74 -8.74
CA ARG A 95 -14.48 -4.43 -9.81
C ARG A 95 -13.01 -4.02 -9.75
N THR A 96 -12.21 -4.75 -9.02
CA THR A 96 -10.77 -4.51 -8.94
C THR A 96 -10.03 -4.89 -10.23
N GLY A 97 -10.52 -5.91 -10.93
CA GLY A 97 -9.94 -6.36 -12.19
C GLY A 97 -8.85 -7.40 -12.04
N ILE A 98 -8.67 -7.93 -10.85
CA ILE A 98 -7.80 -9.05 -10.53
C ILE A 98 -8.64 -10.15 -9.88
N PRO A 99 -8.69 -11.38 -10.43
CA PRO A 99 -9.31 -12.54 -9.78
C PRO A 99 -8.57 -12.89 -8.49
N LEU A 100 -9.33 -13.23 -7.45
CA LEU A 100 -8.77 -13.64 -6.15
C LEU A 100 -8.89 -15.17 -6.03
N LEU A 101 -7.78 -15.88 -6.18
CA LEU A 101 -7.71 -17.34 -6.06
C LEU A 101 -7.28 -17.74 -4.65
N VAL A 102 -8.13 -17.44 -3.68
CA VAL A 102 -7.93 -17.70 -2.26
C VAL A 102 -9.20 -18.29 -1.65
N ASP A 103 -9.08 -18.96 -0.51
CA ASP A 103 -10.21 -19.61 0.17
C ASP A 103 -11.31 -18.62 0.56
N ASN A 104 -10.94 -17.45 1.08
CA ASN A 104 -11.88 -16.41 1.46
C ASN A 104 -11.50 -15.04 0.85
N PRO A 105 -12.00 -14.70 -0.35
CA PRO A 105 -11.69 -13.44 -1.01
C PRO A 105 -12.10 -12.19 -0.24
N LYS A 106 -13.08 -12.30 0.69
CA LYS A 106 -13.56 -11.16 1.48
C LYS A 106 -12.61 -10.73 2.60
N GLU A 107 -11.65 -11.59 2.96
CA GLU A 107 -10.64 -11.32 3.98
C GLU A 107 -9.38 -10.66 3.42
N VAL A 108 -9.26 -10.60 2.09
CA VAL A 108 -8.09 -9.99 1.46
C VAL A 108 -8.19 -8.47 1.57
N GLY A 109 -7.18 -7.85 2.18
CA GLY A 109 -7.09 -6.40 2.29
C GLY A 109 -7.07 -5.72 0.92
N ALA A 110 -7.79 -4.62 0.79
CA ALA A 110 -7.89 -3.85 -0.46
C ALA A 110 -6.52 -3.38 -0.96
N ASP A 111 -5.63 -3.03 -0.04
CA ASP A 111 -4.25 -2.64 -0.29
C ASP A 111 -3.44 -3.74 -0.98
N ARG A 112 -3.55 -4.97 -0.52
CA ARG A 112 -2.88 -6.13 -1.11
C ARG A 112 -3.36 -6.40 -2.54
N ILE A 113 -4.68 -6.26 -2.77
CA ILE A 113 -5.31 -6.43 -4.08
C ILE A 113 -4.79 -5.38 -5.06
N VAL A 114 -4.82 -4.10 -4.69
CA VAL A 114 -4.41 -3.02 -5.60
C VAL A 114 -2.92 -3.02 -5.86
N ASN A 115 -2.10 -3.41 -4.88
CA ASN A 115 -0.67 -3.56 -5.05
C ASN A 115 -0.34 -4.66 -6.08
N CYS A 116 -0.99 -5.82 -5.99
CA CYS A 116 -0.83 -6.89 -6.98
C CYS A 116 -1.34 -6.49 -8.36
N LEU A 117 -2.48 -5.77 -8.43
CA LEU A 117 -2.99 -5.22 -9.69
C LEU A 117 -1.98 -4.27 -10.34
N ALA A 118 -1.41 -3.34 -9.56
CA ALA A 118 -0.42 -2.39 -10.05
C ALA A 118 0.86 -3.08 -10.52
N ALA A 119 1.35 -4.05 -9.74
CA ALA A 119 2.53 -4.83 -10.12
C ALA A 119 2.31 -5.61 -11.42
N PHE A 120 1.18 -6.31 -11.55
CA PHE A 120 0.85 -7.01 -12.78
C PHE A 120 0.73 -6.07 -13.98
N HIS A 121 0.08 -4.92 -13.81
CA HIS A 121 -0.02 -3.92 -14.87
C HIS A 121 1.34 -3.36 -15.30
N LYS A 122 2.22 -3.09 -14.33
CA LYS A 122 3.54 -2.51 -14.55
C LYS A 122 4.51 -3.47 -15.25
N TYR A 123 4.50 -4.73 -14.85
CA TYR A 123 5.49 -5.72 -15.33
C TYR A 123 4.97 -6.64 -16.43
N GLY A 124 3.64 -6.78 -16.59
CA GLY A 124 3.01 -7.65 -17.59
C GLY A 124 3.32 -9.15 -17.40
N LYS A 125 3.72 -9.57 -16.19
CA LYS A 125 4.14 -10.93 -15.86
C LYS A 125 3.86 -11.24 -14.39
N ALA A 126 4.14 -12.50 -13.98
CA ALA A 126 4.06 -12.87 -12.58
C ALA A 126 4.91 -11.95 -11.69
N ALA A 127 4.40 -11.63 -10.51
CA ALA A 127 5.12 -10.78 -9.58
C ALA A 127 4.91 -11.18 -8.11
N ILE A 128 5.92 -10.90 -7.31
CA ILE A 128 5.87 -10.93 -5.85
C ILE A 128 5.97 -9.47 -5.39
N VAL A 129 4.99 -9.04 -4.62
CA VAL A 129 4.93 -7.68 -4.06
C VAL A 129 5.25 -7.74 -2.58
N VAL A 130 6.23 -6.96 -2.13
CA VAL A 130 6.60 -6.84 -0.73
C VAL A 130 6.21 -5.45 -0.25
N ASP A 131 5.15 -5.35 0.57
CA ASP A 131 4.69 -4.09 1.16
C ASP A 131 5.21 -3.95 2.59
N PHE A 132 6.02 -2.92 2.84
CA PHE A 132 6.65 -2.62 4.13
C PHE A 132 5.86 -1.55 4.89
N GLY A 133 4.79 -1.97 5.56
CA GLY A 133 3.92 -1.14 6.39
C GLY A 133 3.99 -1.48 7.89
N SER A 134 2.85 -1.35 8.58
CA SER A 134 2.65 -1.86 9.95
C SER A 134 2.75 -3.39 10.03
N SER A 135 2.44 -4.06 8.94
CA SER A 135 2.83 -5.45 8.62
C SER A 135 3.73 -5.45 7.39
N ILE A 136 4.49 -6.51 7.22
CA ILE A 136 5.16 -6.85 5.96
C ILE A 136 4.28 -7.86 5.26
N CYS A 137 3.70 -7.48 4.12
CA CYS A 137 2.92 -8.37 3.28
C CYS A 137 3.78 -8.78 2.08
N VAL A 138 3.87 -10.09 1.83
CA VAL A 138 4.54 -10.66 0.65
C VAL A 138 3.47 -11.35 -0.17
N ASP A 139 2.99 -10.67 -1.19
CA ASP A 139 1.83 -11.08 -1.99
C ASP A 139 2.23 -11.54 -3.38
N VAL A 140 1.44 -12.44 -3.94
CA VAL A 140 1.74 -13.11 -5.19
C VAL A 140 0.65 -12.88 -6.22
N VAL A 141 1.04 -12.43 -7.41
CA VAL A 141 0.18 -12.36 -8.58
C VAL A 141 0.73 -13.27 -9.69
N SER A 142 -0.15 -14.09 -10.28
CA SER A 142 0.21 -15.02 -11.35
C SER A 142 0.51 -14.31 -12.67
N ALA A 143 1.11 -15.02 -13.62
CA ALA A 143 1.33 -14.54 -14.99
C ALA A 143 0.02 -14.24 -15.76
N LYS A 144 -1.14 -14.67 -15.22
CA LYS A 144 -2.48 -14.36 -15.76
C LYS A 144 -3.14 -13.16 -15.06
N GLY A 145 -2.46 -12.52 -14.11
CA GLY A 145 -3.01 -11.42 -13.31
C GLY A 145 -3.98 -11.89 -12.23
N GLU A 146 -3.78 -13.07 -11.63
CA GLU A 146 -4.60 -13.61 -10.56
C GLU A 146 -3.87 -13.45 -9.22
N PHE A 147 -4.53 -12.95 -8.19
CA PHE A 147 -4.00 -12.89 -6.84
C PHE A 147 -4.02 -14.29 -6.22
N LEU A 148 -2.85 -14.82 -5.88
CA LEU A 148 -2.70 -16.20 -5.38
C LEU A 148 -2.61 -16.29 -3.85
N GLY A 149 -2.61 -15.16 -3.15
CA GLY A 149 -2.36 -15.11 -1.71
C GLY A 149 -0.96 -14.60 -1.38
N GLY A 150 -0.45 -14.97 -0.22
CA GLY A 150 0.87 -14.53 0.22
C GLY A 150 1.14 -14.80 1.69
N ALA A 151 2.16 -14.13 2.24
CA ALA A 151 2.54 -14.22 3.64
C ALA A 151 2.45 -12.84 4.32
N ILE A 152 2.09 -12.84 5.59
CA ILE A 152 2.03 -11.62 6.41
C ILE A 152 2.92 -11.81 7.64
N ALA A 153 3.81 -10.87 7.87
CA ALA A 153 4.65 -10.78 9.06
C ALA A 153 4.45 -9.43 9.77
N PRO A 154 4.75 -9.32 11.06
CA PRO A 154 4.73 -8.03 11.74
C PRO A 154 5.73 -7.06 11.10
N GLY A 155 5.36 -5.77 11.01
CA GLY A 155 6.25 -4.74 10.50
C GLY A 155 7.44 -4.45 11.42
N VAL A 156 8.50 -3.89 10.85
CA VAL A 156 9.76 -3.63 11.56
C VAL A 156 9.55 -2.73 12.80
N GLN A 157 8.83 -1.62 12.62
CA GLN A 157 8.55 -0.67 13.70
C GLN A 157 7.69 -1.29 14.79
N VAL A 158 6.62 -1.99 14.40
CA VAL A 158 5.70 -2.67 15.33
C VAL A 158 6.43 -3.71 16.16
N SER A 159 7.32 -4.48 15.56
CA SER A 159 8.14 -5.49 16.24
C SER A 159 9.14 -4.85 17.22
N SER A 160 9.78 -3.76 16.83
CA SER A 160 10.71 -3.01 17.68
C SER A 160 9.99 -2.39 18.89
N ASP A 161 8.81 -1.79 18.66
CA ASP A 161 7.99 -1.20 19.73
C ASP A 161 7.46 -2.27 20.69
N ALA A 162 7.05 -3.44 20.18
CA ALA A 162 6.60 -4.56 20.98
C ALA A 162 7.74 -5.13 21.86
N ALA A 163 8.94 -5.24 21.32
CA ALA A 163 10.12 -5.66 22.08
C ALA A 163 10.44 -4.67 23.21
N ALA A 164 10.41 -3.37 22.93
CA ALA A 164 10.64 -2.33 23.94
C ALA A 164 9.54 -2.30 25.02
N ALA A 165 8.28 -2.55 24.65
CA ALA A 165 7.17 -2.55 25.61
C ALA A 165 7.16 -3.77 26.53
N ARG A 166 7.79 -4.89 26.14
CA ARG A 166 7.77 -6.17 26.88
C ARG A 166 9.08 -6.54 27.55
N SER A 167 10.14 -5.76 27.35
CA SER A 167 11.46 -6.01 27.94
C SER A 167 11.91 -4.84 28.80
N ALA A 168 12.25 -5.10 30.05
CA ALA A 168 12.81 -4.08 30.95
C ALA A 168 14.18 -3.56 30.49
N ALA A 169 14.93 -4.34 29.73
CA ALA A 169 16.27 -4.00 29.25
C ALA A 169 16.26 -3.26 27.87
N LEU A 170 15.16 -3.33 27.14
CA LEU A 170 15.05 -2.71 25.83
C LEU A 170 14.20 -1.43 25.91
N ARG A 171 14.54 -0.47 25.08
CA ARG A 171 13.82 0.81 24.97
C ARG A 171 13.45 1.10 23.52
N ARG A 172 12.51 2.01 23.31
CA ARG A 172 12.26 2.53 21.97
C ARG A 172 13.51 3.17 21.40
N ILE A 173 13.84 2.81 20.19
CA ILE A 173 14.99 3.32 19.46
C ILE A 173 14.55 3.87 18.10
N GLU A 174 15.33 4.76 17.55
CA GLU A 174 15.22 5.14 16.14
C GLU A 174 15.76 3.99 15.28
N LEU A 175 14.95 3.58 14.29
CA LEU A 175 15.34 2.55 13.34
C LEU A 175 16.19 3.18 12.24
N THR A 176 17.49 3.02 12.36
CA THR A 176 18.48 3.42 11.34
C THR A 176 19.40 2.24 11.04
N ARG A 177 20.05 2.26 9.89
CA ARG A 177 21.00 1.22 9.53
C ARG A 177 22.22 1.28 10.44
N PRO A 178 22.56 0.19 11.14
CA PRO A 178 23.74 0.16 12.02
C PRO A 178 25.03 0.06 11.22
N ARG A 179 26.16 0.36 11.85
CA ARG A 179 27.49 0.29 11.25
C ARG A 179 27.92 -1.13 10.88
N SER A 180 27.42 -2.12 11.62
CA SER A 180 27.81 -3.53 11.48
C SER A 180 26.65 -4.43 11.93
N VAL A 181 26.63 -5.66 11.44
CA VAL A 181 25.73 -6.73 11.91
C VAL A 181 26.00 -7.06 13.38
N VAL A 182 27.23 -6.95 13.82
CA VAL A 182 27.62 -7.14 15.22
C VAL A 182 27.63 -5.78 15.91
N GLY A 183 26.53 -5.43 16.59
CA GLY A 183 26.40 -4.19 17.39
C GLY A 183 27.31 -4.21 18.61
N LYS A 184 27.81 -3.06 19.03
CA LYS A 184 28.68 -2.88 20.21
C LYS A 184 27.96 -2.33 21.43
N ASN A 185 26.68 -2.00 21.29
CA ASN A 185 25.78 -1.55 22.37
C ASN A 185 24.35 -2.03 22.05
N THR A 186 23.44 -1.95 23.03
CA THR A 186 22.07 -2.44 22.90
C THR A 186 21.32 -1.80 21.73
N VAL A 187 21.51 -0.50 21.46
CA VAL A 187 20.84 0.21 20.37
C VAL A 187 21.29 -0.37 19.02
N GLU A 188 22.60 -0.48 18.81
CA GLU A 188 23.14 -1.08 17.57
C GLU A 188 22.73 -2.55 17.40
N CYS A 189 22.67 -3.32 18.50
CA CYS A 189 22.19 -4.70 18.44
C CYS A 189 20.71 -4.78 18.03
N MET A 190 19.86 -3.91 18.56
CA MET A 190 18.45 -3.83 18.17
C MET A 190 18.30 -3.37 16.72
N GLN A 191 19.07 -2.37 16.29
CA GLN A 191 19.06 -1.90 14.90
C GLN A 191 19.54 -2.99 13.94
N ALA A 192 20.58 -3.74 14.30
CA ALA A 192 21.09 -4.85 13.48
C ALA A 192 20.03 -5.96 13.33
N GLY A 193 19.38 -6.35 14.43
CA GLY A 193 18.28 -7.30 14.40
C GLY A 193 17.10 -6.81 13.55
N ALA A 194 16.75 -5.53 13.66
CA ALA A 194 15.67 -4.93 12.89
C ALA A 194 16.02 -4.86 11.37
N VAL A 195 17.19 -4.35 11.01
CA VAL A 195 17.53 -4.16 9.59
C VAL A 195 17.87 -5.50 8.92
N PHE A 196 18.90 -6.19 9.41
CA PHE A 196 19.38 -7.41 8.74
C PHE A 196 18.46 -8.61 9.01
N GLY A 197 17.81 -8.67 10.18
CA GLY A 197 16.85 -9.72 10.51
C GLY A 197 15.62 -9.67 9.62
N PHE A 198 15.03 -8.49 9.42
CA PHE A 198 13.86 -8.34 8.54
C PHE A 198 14.22 -8.44 7.06
N ALA A 199 15.40 -8.00 6.63
CA ALA A 199 15.88 -8.27 5.28
C ALA A 199 15.98 -9.77 5.02
N GLY A 200 16.59 -10.53 5.94
CA GLY A 200 16.67 -11.99 5.86
C GLY A 200 15.31 -12.69 5.91
N LEU A 201 14.35 -12.16 6.69
CA LEU A 201 12.97 -12.66 6.71
C LEU A 201 12.32 -12.55 5.34
N VAL A 202 12.41 -11.36 4.72
CA VAL A 202 11.81 -11.10 3.39
C VAL A 202 12.48 -11.95 2.33
N ASP A 203 13.81 -11.97 2.24
CA ASP A 203 14.54 -12.80 1.30
C ASP A 203 14.21 -14.29 1.47
N GLY A 204 14.07 -14.75 2.73
CA GLY A 204 13.67 -16.10 3.04
C GLY A 204 12.25 -16.43 2.59
N LEU A 205 11.28 -15.52 2.76
CA LEU A 205 9.91 -15.71 2.28
C LEU A 205 9.84 -15.71 0.76
N VAL A 206 10.44 -14.73 0.10
CA VAL A 206 10.48 -14.65 -1.38
C VAL A 206 11.11 -15.90 -1.99
N SER A 207 12.24 -16.37 -1.41
CA SER A 207 12.89 -17.60 -1.88
C SER A 207 12.02 -18.84 -1.74
N ARG A 208 11.27 -18.96 -0.64
CA ARG A 208 10.34 -20.08 -0.43
C ARG A 208 9.15 -20.01 -1.38
N ILE A 209 8.55 -18.83 -1.58
CA ILE A 209 7.46 -18.61 -2.53
C ILE A 209 7.90 -19.01 -3.95
N ARG A 210 9.11 -18.60 -4.36
CA ARG A 210 9.66 -19.00 -5.66
C ARG A 210 9.86 -20.50 -5.80
N ALA A 211 10.19 -21.19 -4.73
CA ALA A 211 10.38 -22.65 -4.74
C ALA A 211 9.07 -23.44 -4.70
N ASP A 212 8.03 -22.87 -4.09
CA ASP A 212 6.76 -23.56 -3.81
C ASP A 212 5.73 -23.40 -4.94
N ILE A 213 5.81 -22.31 -5.71
CA ILE A 213 4.85 -22.03 -6.78
C ILE A 213 5.46 -22.38 -8.14
N ASP A 214 4.77 -23.27 -8.88
CA ASP A 214 5.15 -23.64 -10.24
C ASP A 214 5.27 -22.42 -11.15
N GLY A 215 6.38 -22.33 -11.87
CA GLY A 215 6.68 -21.19 -12.75
C GLY A 215 7.30 -19.96 -12.05
N PHE A 216 7.46 -19.97 -10.72
CA PHE A 216 8.08 -18.87 -9.97
C PHE A 216 9.59 -19.06 -9.70
N GLY A 217 10.14 -20.24 -10.00
CA GLY A 217 11.58 -20.53 -9.82
C GLY A 217 12.51 -19.87 -10.84
N GLY A 218 11.97 -19.29 -11.92
CA GLY A 218 12.76 -18.63 -12.98
C GLY A 218 13.01 -17.16 -12.73
N GLU A 219 13.81 -16.54 -13.62
CA GLU A 219 14.09 -15.08 -13.62
C GLU A 219 12.90 -14.23 -14.08
N ASP A 220 11.87 -14.87 -14.60
CA ASP A 220 10.72 -14.18 -15.21
C ASP A 220 9.63 -13.71 -14.23
N VAL A 221 9.94 -13.75 -12.92
CA VAL A 221 9.08 -13.25 -11.86
C VAL A 221 9.62 -11.91 -11.35
N ALA A 222 8.82 -10.84 -11.46
CA ALA A 222 9.18 -9.57 -10.88
C ALA A 222 9.07 -9.62 -9.34
N VAL A 223 10.02 -9.02 -8.63
CA VAL A 223 9.92 -8.82 -7.18
C VAL A 223 10.05 -7.34 -6.90
N VAL A 224 8.97 -6.73 -6.43
CA VAL A 224 8.89 -5.29 -6.18
C VAL A 224 8.57 -5.00 -4.73
N ALA A 225 9.30 -4.06 -4.14
CA ALA A 225 9.00 -3.51 -2.84
C ALA A 225 8.15 -2.24 -2.94
N THR A 226 7.30 -2.02 -1.96
CA THR A 226 6.57 -0.77 -1.71
C THR A 226 6.51 -0.49 -0.21
N GLY A 227 5.91 0.62 0.18
CA GLY A 227 5.77 1.01 1.57
C GLY A 227 6.90 1.91 2.07
N HIS A 228 6.59 2.66 3.14
CA HIS A 228 7.47 3.73 3.61
C HIS A 228 8.70 3.24 4.38
N THR A 229 8.67 2.01 4.91
CA THR A 229 9.80 1.42 5.64
C THR A 229 10.78 0.70 4.70
N ALA A 230 10.38 0.41 3.45
CA ALA A 230 11.22 -0.27 2.48
C ALA A 230 12.62 0.35 2.32
N PRO A 231 12.80 1.69 2.19
CA PRO A 231 14.11 2.28 2.00
C PRO A 231 15.16 1.94 3.07
N LEU A 232 14.71 1.63 4.29
CA LEU A 232 15.60 1.20 5.37
C LEU A 232 16.23 -0.18 5.10
N LEU A 233 15.50 -1.06 4.42
CA LEU A 233 15.86 -2.47 4.23
C LEU A 233 16.42 -2.75 2.82
N LEU A 234 16.04 -1.94 1.81
CA LEU A 234 16.41 -2.15 0.41
C LEU A 234 17.91 -2.45 0.18
N PRO A 235 18.86 -1.77 0.86
CA PRO A 235 20.30 -2.04 0.64
C PRO A 235 20.73 -3.46 1.05
N ASP A 236 19.94 -4.15 1.86
CA ASP A 236 20.25 -5.46 2.42
C ASP A 236 19.29 -6.57 1.90
N LEU A 237 18.40 -6.23 0.96
CA LEU A 237 17.52 -7.18 0.28
C LEU A 237 18.18 -7.70 -1.00
N HIS A 238 18.27 -9.03 -1.12
CA HIS A 238 18.88 -9.68 -2.27
C HIS A 238 17.87 -10.17 -3.31
N THR A 239 16.61 -10.38 -2.92
CA THR A 239 15.57 -10.92 -3.79
C THR A 239 14.70 -9.85 -4.42
N VAL A 240 14.71 -8.63 -3.90
CA VAL A 240 13.91 -7.49 -4.39
C VAL A 240 14.67 -6.76 -5.48
N ALA A 241 14.07 -6.66 -6.66
CA ALA A 241 14.70 -6.05 -7.83
C ALA A 241 14.31 -4.58 -8.06
N ASP A 242 13.15 -4.16 -7.57
CA ASP A 242 12.62 -2.80 -7.80
C ASP A 242 11.91 -2.28 -6.55
N TYR A 243 11.83 -0.95 -6.44
CA TYR A 243 11.09 -0.25 -5.40
C TYR A 243 10.16 0.79 -6.02
N ASP A 244 8.87 0.65 -5.74
CA ASP A 244 7.86 1.59 -6.19
C ASP A 244 7.06 2.14 -5.00
N ARG A 245 7.40 3.37 -4.62
CA ARG A 245 6.73 4.05 -3.50
C ARG A 245 5.27 4.40 -3.77
N HIS A 246 4.86 4.43 -5.04
CA HIS A 246 3.54 4.85 -5.48
C HIS A 246 2.66 3.68 -5.96
N LEU A 247 3.13 2.44 -5.78
CA LEU A 247 2.46 1.23 -6.28
C LEU A 247 0.98 1.18 -5.89
N THR A 248 0.65 1.48 -4.63
CA THR A 248 -0.74 1.50 -4.15
C THR A 248 -1.57 2.59 -4.83
N LEU A 249 -1.01 3.79 -5.01
CA LEU A 249 -1.70 4.91 -5.67
C LEU A 249 -1.98 4.59 -7.14
N ASP A 250 -1.05 3.92 -7.83
CA ASP A 250 -1.26 3.45 -9.19
C ASP A 250 -2.33 2.36 -9.26
N GLY A 251 -2.35 1.44 -8.29
CA GLY A 251 -3.40 0.45 -8.17
C GLY A 251 -4.79 1.07 -7.97
N LEU A 252 -4.91 2.08 -7.12
CA LEU A 252 -6.14 2.87 -6.95
C LEU A 252 -6.60 3.52 -8.24
N ARG A 253 -5.68 4.11 -9.00
CA ARG A 253 -5.96 4.68 -10.33
C ARG A 253 -6.52 3.64 -11.29
N LEU A 254 -5.90 2.47 -11.37
CA LEU A 254 -6.35 1.39 -12.25
C LEU A 254 -7.77 0.94 -11.91
N VAL A 255 -8.10 0.81 -10.63
CA VAL A 255 -9.46 0.48 -10.19
C VAL A 255 -10.44 1.61 -10.54
N PHE A 256 -10.07 2.88 -10.33
CA PHE A 256 -10.90 4.01 -10.71
C PHE A 256 -11.21 4.02 -12.21
N GLU A 257 -10.20 3.90 -13.06
CA GLU A 257 -10.36 3.90 -14.51
C GLU A 257 -11.30 2.79 -14.98
N ARG A 258 -11.21 1.61 -14.36
CA ARG A 258 -12.09 0.46 -14.67
C ARG A 258 -13.55 0.67 -14.27
N ASN A 259 -13.81 1.48 -13.24
CA ASN A 259 -15.16 1.72 -12.71
C ASN A 259 -15.75 3.07 -13.14
N ARG A 260 -15.01 3.92 -13.84
CA ARG A 260 -15.36 5.31 -14.18
C ARG A 260 -16.71 5.46 -14.85
N ASP A 261 -17.03 4.59 -15.79
CA ASP A 261 -18.27 4.71 -16.57
C ASP A 261 -19.51 4.35 -15.73
N SER A 262 -19.38 3.41 -14.82
CA SER A 262 -20.42 3.04 -13.86
C SER A 262 -20.70 4.18 -12.88
N GLN A 263 -19.70 4.92 -12.45
CA GLN A 263 -19.85 6.05 -11.54
C GLN A 263 -20.50 7.27 -12.20
N ARG A 264 -20.14 7.57 -13.46
CA ARG A 264 -20.77 8.63 -14.24
C ARG A 264 -22.27 8.39 -14.43
N GLY A 265 -22.69 7.13 -14.55
CA GLY A 265 -24.10 6.76 -14.61
C GLY A 265 -24.86 7.07 -13.33
N ARG A 266 -24.27 6.78 -12.15
CA ARG A 266 -24.88 7.06 -10.84
C ARG A 266 -25.09 8.56 -10.59
N LEU A 267 -24.09 9.39 -10.89
CA LEU A 267 -24.21 10.86 -10.75
C LEU A 267 -25.27 11.49 -11.66
N LYS A 268 -25.56 10.90 -12.83
CA LYS A 268 -26.65 11.37 -13.70
C LYS A 268 -28.05 11.01 -13.19
N GLN A 269 -28.17 9.95 -12.41
CA GLN A 269 -29.46 9.52 -11.84
C GLN A 269 -29.78 10.24 -10.52
N ALA A 270 -28.78 10.80 -9.82
CA ALA A 270 -28.94 11.54 -8.58
C ALA A 270 -29.25 13.04 -8.77
N ARG A 271 -29.25 13.53 -10.02
CA ARG A 271 -29.67 14.88 -10.43
C ARG A 271 -31.08 14.85 -11.01
#